data_5b7140182af273b52329b5a50a65d300
#
_entry.id   5b7140182af273b52329b5a50a65d300
#
_cell.length_a   1.000
_cell.length_b   1.000
_cell.length_c   1.000
_cell.angle_alpha   90.00
_cell.angle_beta   90.00
_cell.angle_gamma   90.00
#
_symmetry.space_group_name_H-M   'P 1'
#
loop_
_entity.id
_entity.type
_entity.pdbx_description
1 polymer ?
#
loop_
_entity_poly.entity_id
_entity_poly.type
_entity_poly.pdbx_seq_one_letter_code
_entity_poly.pdbx_strand_id
1 'polypeptide(L)' 'MLLESELERIVSTGYAVDNEEYVIGVSCVAVPVYDSNQDVVAAIAIHAATARLPLNQAMEYIPQLQEAAQRVSQTLG' A
#
# COMPACT_ATOMS: atom_id res chain seq x y z
N MET A 1 -6.35 -11.71 1.10
CA MET A 1 -7.29 -11.02 2.01
C MET A 1 -6.51 -10.39 3.17
N LEU A 2 -6.79 -9.15 3.48
CA LEU A 2 -6.14 -8.49 4.60
C LEU A 2 -6.84 -8.86 5.91
N LEU A 3 -6.04 -9.23 6.91
CA LEU A 3 -6.53 -9.47 8.25
C LEU A 3 -6.69 -8.14 8.97
N GLU A 4 -7.53 -8.10 10.02
CA GLU A 4 -7.73 -6.88 10.80
C GLU A 4 -6.42 -6.29 11.33
N SER A 5 -5.50 -7.15 11.77
CA SER A 5 -4.20 -6.69 12.26
C SER A 5 -3.38 -6.00 11.18
N GLU A 6 -3.49 -6.47 9.93
CA GLU A 6 -2.80 -5.82 8.80
C GLU A 6 -3.44 -4.49 8.46
N LEU A 7 -4.76 -4.39 8.52
CA LEU A 7 -5.45 -3.12 8.31
C LEU A 7 -5.07 -2.10 9.36
N GLU A 8 -4.94 -2.51 10.62
CA GLU A 8 -4.49 -1.63 11.69
C GLU A 8 -3.07 -1.12 11.44
N ARG A 9 -2.20 -1.99 10.96
CA ARG A 9 -0.82 -1.60 10.62
C ARG A 9 -0.81 -0.58 9.48
N ILE A 10 -1.62 -0.80 8.44
CA ILE A 10 -1.72 0.12 7.31
C ILE A 10 -2.20 1.49 7.79
N VAL A 11 -3.20 1.52 8.63
CA VAL A 11 -3.74 2.79 9.16
C VAL A 11 -2.71 3.51 10.01
N SER A 12 -2.01 2.78 10.90
CA SER A 12 -1.07 3.41 11.82
C SER A 12 0.20 3.91 11.15
N THR A 13 0.67 3.21 10.11
CA THR A 13 1.92 3.57 9.43
C THR A 13 1.71 4.31 8.11
N GLY A 14 0.49 4.22 7.53
CA GLY A 14 0.18 4.82 6.24
C GLY A 14 0.63 3.99 5.05
N TYR A 15 1.12 2.79 5.28
CA TYR A 15 1.52 1.87 4.20
C TYR A 15 1.63 0.44 4.74
N ALA A 16 1.70 -0.51 3.81
CA ALA A 16 2.01 -1.91 4.12
C ALA A 16 3.07 -2.40 3.14
N VAL A 17 3.91 -3.30 3.59
CA VAL A 17 4.94 -3.92 2.75
C VAL A 17 4.87 -5.43 2.89
N ASP A 18 5.18 -6.11 1.78
CA ASP A 18 5.30 -7.56 1.72
C ASP A 18 6.59 -7.88 0.96
N ASN A 19 7.53 -8.52 1.63
CA ASN A 19 8.81 -8.88 1.04
C ASN A 19 8.84 -10.38 0.81
N GLU A 20 8.24 -10.83 -0.31
CA GLU A 20 8.21 -12.22 -0.74
C GLU A 20 7.47 -13.16 0.24
N GLU A 21 6.61 -12.62 1.11
CA GLU A 21 5.92 -13.41 2.12
C GLU A 21 4.84 -14.30 1.52
N TYR A 22 4.13 -13.81 0.51
CA TYR A 22 3.04 -14.54 -0.14
C TYR A 22 3.49 -15.21 -1.43
N VAL A 23 4.34 -14.55 -2.21
CA VAL A 23 4.85 -15.07 -3.48
C VAL A 23 6.35 -14.87 -3.52
N ILE A 24 7.09 -15.97 -3.61
CA ILE A 24 8.56 -15.92 -3.69
C ILE A 24 8.96 -15.12 -4.93
N GLY A 25 9.90 -14.20 -4.75
CA GLY A 25 10.40 -13.35 -5.84
C GLY A 25 9.55 -12.13 -6.14
N VAL A 26 8.46 -11.90 -5.41
CA VAL A 26 7.59 -10.73 -5.61
C VAL A 26 7.48 -9.94 -4.32
N SER A 27 7.80 -8.65 -4.39
CA SER A 27 7.61 -7.71 -3.29
C SER A 27 6.44 -6.79 -3.59
N CYS A 28 5.76 -6.31 -2.55
CA CYS A 28 4.60 -5.45 -2.65
C CYS A 28 4.71 -4.31 -1.66
N VAL A 29 4.34 -3.10 -2.12
CA VAL A 29 4.16 -1.94 -1.26
C VAL A 29 2.77 -1.39 -1.54
N ALA A 30 1.98 -1.19 -0.49
CA ALA A 30 0.59 -0.73 -0.62
C ALA A 30 0.33 0.45 0.29
N VAL A 31 -0.56 1.33 -0.13
CA VAL A 31 -1.04 2.44 0.69
C VAL A 31 -2.57 2.42 0.73
N PRO A 32 -3.18 2.84 1.86
CA PRO A 32 -4.64 2.84 1.97
C PRO A 32 -5.27 4.02 1.24
N VAL A 33 -6.52 3.83 0.79
CA VAL A 33 -7.38 4.90 0.29
C VAL A 33 -8.52 5.06 1.28
N TYR A 34 -8.72 6.28 1.76
CA TYR A 34 -9.75 6.62 2.73
C TYR A 34 -10.95 7.28 2.06
N ASP A 35 -12.13 7.05 2.63
CA ASP A 35 -13.33 7.81 2.24
C ASP A 35 -13.44 9.09 3.07
N SER A 36 -14.55 9.83 2.90
CA SER A 36 -14.78 11.08 3.64
C SER A 36 -14.93 10.87 5.14
N ASN A 37 -15.22 9.66 5.58
CA ASN A 37 -15.34 9.29 6.99
C ASN A 37 -14.03 8.79 7.58
N GLN A 38 -12.94 8.82 6.80
CA GLN A 38 -11.62 8.31 7.20
C GLN A 38 -11.58 6.79 7.38
N ASP A 39 -12.50 6.08 6.71
CA ASP A 39 -12.49 4.63 6.68
C ASP A 39 -11.70 4.14 5.47
N VAL A 40 -10.96 3.05 5.62
CA VAL A 40 -10.21 2.46 4.52
C VAL A 40 -11.17 1.70 3.62
N VAL A 41 -11.30 2.14 2.37
CA VAL A 41 -12.21 1.53 1.39
C VAL A 41 -11.49 0.83 0.26
N ALA A 42 -10.18 1.08 0.09
CA ALA A 42 -9.41 0.50 -0.98
C ALA A 42 -7.92 0.61 -0.65
N ALA A 43 -7.07 0.07 -1.52
CA ALA A 43 -5.63 0.22 -1.43
C ALA A 43 -5.04 0.34 -2.84
N ILE A 44 -3.95 1.11 -2.94
CA ILE A 44 -3.16 1.21 -4.16
C ILE A 44 -1.82 0.53 -3.87
N ALA A 45 -1.38 -0.36 -4.78
CA ALA A 45 -0.20 -1.16 -4.53
C ALA A 45 0.70 -1.23 -5.76
N ILE A 46 2.00 -1.39 -5.48
CA ILE A 46 3.00 -1.78 -6.47
C ILE A 46 3.43 -3.20 -6.17
N HIS A 47 3.34 -4.08 -7.17
CA HIS A 47 3.87 -5.44 -7.12
C HIS A 47 4.99 -5.55 -8.14
N ALA A 48 6.13 -6.04 -7.71
CA ALA A 48 7.28 -6.11 -8.60
C ALA A 48 8.16 -7.31 -8.25
N ALA A 49 8.87 -7.82 -9.27
CA ALA A 49 9.89 -8.82 -9.04
C ALA A 49 10.98 -8.21 -8.16
N THR A 50 11.30 -8.87 -7.06
CA THR A 50 12.29 -8.37 -6.09
C THR A 50 13.65 -8.15 -6.74
N ALA A 51 14.01 -8.97 -7.74
CA ALA A 51 15.27 -8.82 -8.45
C ALA A 51 15.36 -7.51 -9.24
N ARG A 52 14.22 -6.98 -9.71
CA ARG A 52 14.19 -5.74 -10.49
C ARG A 52 13.94 -4.51 -9.62
N LEU A 53 13.13 -4.67 -8.58
CA LEU A 53 12.79 -3.57 -7.68
C LEU A 53 12.88 -4.10 -6.25
N PRO A 54 14.07 -4.07 -5.64
CA PRO A 54 14.23 -4.47 -4.24
C PRO A 54 13.33 -3.63 -3.33
N LEU A 55 12.94 -4.19 -2.20
CA LEU A 55 11.97 -3.57 -1.30
C LEU A 55 12.38 -2.15 -0.88
N ASN A 56 13.67 -1.94 -0.59
CA ASN A 56 14.14 -0.61 -0.20
C ASN A 56 13.92 0.44 -1.29
N GLN A 57 14.01 0.05 -2.56
CA GLN A 57 13.71 0.96 -3.68
C GLN A 57 12.21 1.12 -3.88
N ALA A 58 11.45 0.04 -3.73
CA ALA A 58 10.00 0.10 -3.83
C ALA A 58 9.42 1.06 -2.78
N MET A 59 9.97 1.08 -1.57
CA MET A 59 9.53 1.97 -0.51
C MET A 59 9.73 3.45 -0.85
N GLU A 60 10.63 3.78 -1.76
CA GLU A 60 10.83 5.16 -2.20
C GLU A 60 9.64 5.71 -2.95
N TYR A 61 8.76 4.84 -3.47
CA TYR A 61 7.53 5.24 -4.15
C TYR A 61 6.36 5.48 -3.20
N ILE A 62 6.51 5.22 -1.90
CA ILE A 62 5.42 5.40 -0.93
C ILE A 62 4.82 6.80 -0.98
N PRO A 63 5.60 7.91 -0.99
CA PRO A 63 5.00 9.24 -1.07
C PRO A 63 4.15 9.45 -2.32
N GLN A 64 4.60 8.92 -3.47
CA GLN A 64 3.85 9.02 -4.73
C GLN A 64 2.56 8.20 -4.67
N LEU A 65 2.61 7.02 -4.07
CA LEU A 65 1.43 6.18 -3.88
C LEU A 65 0.42 6.86 -2.95
N GLN A 66 0.91 7.48 -1.89
CA GLN A 66 0.04 8.19 -0.96
C GLN A 66 -0.62 9.40 -1.61
N GLU A 67 0.09 10.10 -2.49
CA GLU A 67 -0.49 11.20 -3.26
C GLU A 67 -1.58 10.68 -4.20
N ALA A 68 -1.33 9.57 -4.89
CA ALA A 68 -2.33 8.96 -5.76
C ALA A 68 -3.55 8.49 -4.96
N ALA A 69 -3.34 7.91 -3.79
CA ALA A 69 -4.42 7.48 -2.90
C ALA A 69 -5.29 8.67 -2.47
N GLN A 70 -4.66 9.80 -2.19
CA GLN A 70 -5.37 11.01 -1.81
C GLN A 70 -6.24 11.54 -2.95
N ARG A 71 -5.76 11.48 -4.18
CA ARG A 71 -6.54 11.86 -5.35
C ARG A 71 -7.76 10.96 -5.55
N VAL A 72 -7.57 9.65 -5.38
CA VAL A 72 -8.69 8.71 -5.46
C VAL A 72 -9.70 8.99 -4.34
N SER A 73 -9.22 9.23 -3.14
CA SER A 73 -10.06 9.59 -2.00
C SER A 73 -10.94 10.81 -2.30
N GLN A 74 -10.38 11.84 -2.95
CA GLN A 74 -11.11 13.04 -3.31
C GLN A 74 -12.23 12.75 -4.31
N THR A 75 -12.04 11.79 -5.22
CA THR A 75 -13.09 11.42 -6.18
C THR A 75 -14.21 10.61 -5.54
N LEU A 76 -13.94 9.95 -4.43
CA LEU A 76 -14.96 9.18 -3.71
C LEU A 76 -15.86 10.07 -2.84
N GLY A 77 -15.48 11.29 -2.67
CA GLY A 77 -16.24 12.22 -1.84
C GLY A 77 -15.84 12.14 -0.41
#